data_6b88af9cc87b2588a2b2e6e200302aca
#
_entry.id   6b88af9cc87b2588a2b2e6e200302aca
#
_cell.length_a   1.000
_cell.length_b   1.000
_cell.length_c   1.000
_cell.angle_alpha   90.00
_cell.angle_beta   90.00
_cell.angle_gamma   90.00
#
_symmetry.space_group_name_H-M   'P 1'
#
loop_
_entity.id
_entity.type
_entity.pdbx_description
1 polymer ?
#
loop_
_entity_poly.entity_id
_entity_poly.type
_entity_poly.pdbx_seq_one_letter_code
_entity_poly.pdbx_strand_id
1 'polypeptide(L)'
;MYTLERHEEIMNLLENKKSISVVKLAELLHVSLPTIRRDLSILEEHGKVHRTHGGVVLRRTSEAEIPLMFREDQNSHAKQIIAQKAAPLIHDGDVIFLDASSTVSFLIPHLEKLKDIVVITNSPKTSLCLGESKIRNYCTGGQLLMHSLAYVGSETERFISNFNADICFFSSRGYTESGMITDSSDREVSAKRAMLQNATTSYYLADTSKLGKKFAFNVCSLNNIAGIIDEL
;
A
#
# COMPACT_ATOMS: atom_id res chain seq x y z
N MET A 1 -15.08 22.16 -3.84
CA MET A 1 -14.20 21.18 -3.13
C MET A 1 -14.58 19.78 -3.57
N TYR A 2 -13.67 19.04 -4.14
CA TYR A 2 -13.90 17.65 -4.56
C TYR A 2 -14.01 16.72 -3.35
N THR A 3 -14.64 15.55 -3.52
CA THR A 3 -14.92 14.63 -2.40
C THR A 3 -13.65 14.19 -1.67
N LEU A 4 -12.57 13.91 -2.40
CA LEU A 4 -11.28 13.49 -1.83
C LEU A 4 -10.62 14.60 -0.99
N GLU A 5 -10.54 15.81 -1.51
CA GLU A 5 -10.04 16.99 -0.78
C GLU A 5 -10.83 17.23 0.50
N ARG A 6 -12.15 17.03 0.44
CA ARG A 6 -13.02 17.21 1.61
C ARG A 6 -12.80 16.12 2.66
N HIS A 7 -12.57 14.87 2.25
CA HIS A 7 -12.22 13.80 3.17
C HIS A 7 -10.88 14.07 3.87
N GLU A 8 -9.88 14.55 3.15
CA GLU A 8 -8.59 14.94 3.74
C GLU A 8 -8.76 16.08 4.76
N GLU A 9 -9.55 17.09 4.43
CA GLU A 9 -9.77 18.21 5.33
C GLU A 9 -10.56 17.79 6.58
N ILE A 10 -11.53 16.87 6.47
CA ILE A 10 -12.22 16.27 7.61
C ILE A 10 -11.22 15.55 8.54
N MET A 11 -10.29 14.79 7.97
CA MET A 11 -9.28 14.08 8.75
C MET A 11 -8.32 15.04 9.45
N ASN A 12 -7.82 16.07 8.76
CA ASN A 12 -6.96 17.11 9.32
C ASN A 12 -7.62 17.85 10.50
N LEU A 13 -8.91 18.19 10.34
CA LEU A 13 -9.67 18.83 11.41
C LEU A 13 -9.85 17.93 12.63
N LEU A 14 -10.03 16.63 12.41
CA LEU A 14 -10.17 15.63 13.50
C LEU A 14 -8.85 15.33 14.19
N GLU A 15 -7.72 15.35 13.50
CA GLU A 15 -6.40 15.21 14.11
C GLU A 15 -6.12 16.31 15.12
N ASN A 16 -6.52 17.54 14.79
CA ASN A 16 -6.32 18.71 15.64
C ASN A 16 -7.34 18.81 16.79
N LYS A 17 -8.58 18.36 16.63
CA LYS A 17 -9.68 18.63 17.59
C LYS A 17 -10.22 17.41 18.33
N LYS A 18 -9.69 16.22 18.16
CA LYS A 18 -10.12 14.94 18.76
C LYS A 18 -11.59 14.56 18.48
N SER A 19 -12.50 15.51 18.45
CA SER A 19 -13.93 15.33 18.07
C SER A 19 -14.52 16.62 17.49
N ILE A 20 -15.43 16.48 16.52
CA ILE A 20 -16.12 17.62 15.89
C ILE A 20 -17.57 17.22 15.63
N SER A 21 -18.52 18.17 15.85
CA SER A 21 -19.92 17.91 15.50
C SER A 21 -20.14 17.95 13.98
N VAL A 22 -21.12 17.16 13.50
CA VAL A 22 -21.51 17.12 12.08
C VAL A 22 -21.89 18.51 11.56
N VAL A 23 -22.59 19.29 12.40
CA VAL A 23 -22.96 20.67 12.08
C VAL A 23 -21.73 21.55 11.90
N LYS A 24 -20.76 21.44 12.80
CA LYS A 24 -19.53 22.24 12.75
C LYS A 24 -18.65 21.90 11.56
N LEU A 25 -18.62 20.62 11.15
CA LEU A 25 -17.93 20.20 9.92
C LEU A 25 -18.60 20.80 8.68
N ALA A 26 -19.93 20.80 8.61
CA ALA A 26 -20.68 21.39 7.50
C ALA A 26 -20.40 22.90 7.37
N GLU A 27 -20.35 23.62 8.49
CA GLU A 27 -20.00 25.04 8.53
C GLU A 27 -18.55 25.30 8.06
N LEU A 28 -17.58 24.56 8.63
CA LEU A 28 -16.16 24.76 8.33
C LEU A 28 -15.82 24.45 6.87
N LEU A 29 -16.46 23.45 6.30
CA LEU A 29 -16.18 22.99 4.93
C LEU A 29 -17.13 23.62 3.90
N HIS A 30 -18.07 24.50 4.34
CA HIS A 30 -19.05 25.18 3.49
C HIS A 30 -19.87 24.24 2.61
N VAL A 31 -20.31 23.10 3.18
CA VAL A 31 -21.13 22.10 2.48
C VAL A 31 -22.38 21.73 3.28
N SER A 32 -23.35 21.10 2.63
CA SER A 32 -24.58 20.70 3.26
C SER A 32 -24.41 19.59 4.30
N LEU A 33 -25.27 19.52 5.31
CA LEU A 33 -25.30 18.44 6.30
C LEU A 33 -25.47 17.05 5.68
N PRO A 34 -26.32 16.84 4.65
CA PRO A 34 -26.40 15.57 3.94
C PRO A 34 -25.07 15.16 3.30
N THR A 35 -24.33 16.11 2.73
CA THR A 35 -23.02 15.88 2.13
C THR A 35 -22.02 15.37 3.19
N ILE A 36 -21.90 16.08 4.31
CA ILE A 36 -21.03 15.64 5.42
C ILE A 36 -21.45 14.28 5.98
N ARG A 37 -22.75 14.02 6.15
CA ARG A 37 -23.21 12.71 6.64
C ARG A 37 -22.81 11.58 5.70
N ARG A 38 -22.89 11.80 4.39
CA ARG A 38 -22.45 10.83 3.38
C ARG A 38 -20.94 10.61 3.45
N ASP A 39 -20.16 11.70 3.50
CA ASP A 39 -18.70 11.61 3.62
C ASP A 39 -18.29 10.87 4.89
N LEU A 40 -18.90 11.18 6.04
CA LEU A 40 -18.63 10.52 7.30
C LEU A 40 -19.04 9.04 7.29
N SER A 41 -20.11 8.66 6.58
CA SER A 41 -20.47 7.24 6.41
C SER A 41 -19.38 6.50 5.64
N ILE A 42 -18.87 7.07 4.55
CA ILE A 42 -17.76 6.52 3.77
C ILE A 42 -16.49 6.39 4.64
N LEU A 43 -16.14 7.44 5.40
CA LEU A 43 -14.97 7.43 6.28
C LEU A 43 -15.12 6.42 7.44
N GLU A 44 -16.33 6.20 7.94
CA GLU A 44 -16.63 5.21 8.98
C GLU A 44 -16.57 3.77 8.43
N GLU A 45 -17.13 3.50 7.25
CA GLU A 45 -17.01 2.22 6.54
C GLU A 45 -15.51 1.87 6.28
N HIS A 46 -14.70 2.90 6.03
CA HIS A 46 -13.26 2.75 5.88
C HIS A 46 -12.48 2.73 7.22
N GLY A 47 -13.18 2.71 8.36
CA GLY A 47 -12.57 2.60 9.67
C GLY A 47 -11.75 3.81 10.12
N LYS A 48 -11.84 4.95 9.42
CA LYS A 48 -11.08 6.17 9.74
C LYS A 48 -11.66 6.95 10.90
N VAL A 49 -12.98 6.96 11.02
CA VAL A 49 -13.72 7.71 12.03
C VAL A 49 -14.75 6.82 12.71
N HIS A 50 -15.22 7.25 13.88
CA HIS A 50 -16.37 6.69 14.56
C HIS A 50 -17.40 7.79 14.80
N ARG A 51 -18.65 7.57 14.34
CA ARG A 51 -19.75 8.52 14.52
C ARG A 51 -20.39 8.32 15.89
N THR A 52 -20.65 9.41 16.58
CA THR A 52 -21.39 9.47 17.85
C THR A 52 -22.74 10.17 17.63
N HIS A 53 -23.62 10.20 18.64
CA HIS A 53 -24.96 10.79 18.54
C HIS A 53 -25.05 12.26 18.09
N GLY A 54 -23.93 12.95 17.95
CA GLY A 54 -23.93 14.37 17.51
C GLY A 54 -22.65 14.80 16.81
N GLY A 55 -21.70 13.90 16.62
CA GLY A 55 -20.40 14.24 16.08
C GLY A 55 -19.63 13.05 15.52
N VAL A 56 -18.37 13.30 15.31
CA VAL A 56 -17.42 12.31 14.81
C VAL A 56 -16.11 12.44 15.57
N VAL A 57 -15.47 11.33 15.85
CA VAL A 57 -14.15 11.22 16.46
C VAL A 57 -13.23 10.43 15.55
N LEU A 58 -11.93 10.74 15.59
CA LEU A 58 -10.93 9.86 14.98
C LEU A 58 -10.99 8.48 15.65
N ARG A 59 -11.09 7.47 14.86
CA ARG A 59 -10.88 6.10 15.35
C ARG A 59 -9.37 5.93 15.59
N ARG A 60 -8.94 6.19 16.82
CA ARG A 60 -7.58 5.92 17.29
C ARG A 60 -7.43 4.42 17.54
N THR A 61 -7.35 3.66 16.49
CA THR A 61 -6.72 2.36 16.55
C THR A 61 -5.39 2.52 15.84
N SER A 62 -4.32 2.19 16.51
CA SER A 62 -2.98 2.04 15.93
C SER A 62 -2.92 1.02 14.78
N GLU A 63 -4.09 0.56 14.33
CA GLU A 63 -4.31 -0.55 13.39
C GLU A 63 -5.36 -0.27 12.30
N ALA A 64 -5.95 0.92 12.20
CA ALA A 64 -6.85 1.20 11.08
C ALA A 64 -6.03 1.20 9.78
N GLU A 65 -6.08 0.07 9.09
CA GLU A 65 -5.44 -0.08 7.79
C GLU A 65 -6.14 0.83 6.78
N ILE A 66 -5.40 1.80 6.27
CA ILE A 66 -5.88 2.70 5.21
C ILE A 66 -6.11 1.84 3.96
N PRO A 67 -7.34 1.78 3.40
CA PRO A 67 -7.60 1.02 2.20
C PRO A 67 -6.66 1.37 1.05
N LEU A 68 -6.35 0.39 0.21
CA LEU A 68 -5.38 0.52 -0.89
C LEU A 68 -5.67 1.74 -1.78
N MET A 69 -6.94 1.96 -2.14
CA MET A 69 -7.35 3.05 -3.01
C MET A 69 -6.94 4.43 -2.48
N PHE A 70 -7.00 4.66 -1.16
CA PHE A 70 -6.54 5.93 -0.57
C PHE A 70 -5.02 6.00 -0.46
N ARG A 71 -4.37 4.85 -0.29
CA ARG A 71 -2.90 4.80 -0.28
C ARG A 71 -2.30 5.07 -1.65
N GLU A 72 -3.01 4.79 -2.74
CA GLU A 72 -2.56 5.07 -4.11
C GLU A 72 -2.41 6.57 -4.35
N ASP A 73 -3.38 7.36 -3.90
CA ASP A 73 -3.35 8.82 -4.07
C ASP A 73 -2.33 9.50 -3.14
N GLN A 74 -2.09 8.92 -1.95
CA GLN A 74 -1.12 9.47 -1.01
C GLN A 74 0.30 9.40 -1.57
N ASN A 75 1.02 10.54 -1.57
CA ASN A 75 2.40 10.65 -2.04
C ASN A 75 2.61 10.10 -3.47
N SER A 76 1.60 10.24 -4.36
CA SER A 76 1.64 9.68 -5.71
C SER A 76 2.85 10.18 -6.51
N HIS A 77 3.23 11.45 -6.37
CA HIS A 77 4.41 12.01 -7.03
C HIS A 77 5.72 11.33 -6.56
N ALA A 78 5.89 11.12 -5.26
CA ALA A 78 7.03 10.39 -4.71
C ALA A 78 7.09 8.94 -5.25
N LYS A 79 5.94 8.25 -5.31
CA LYS A 79 5.85 6.89 -5.87
C LYS A 79 6.20 6.82 -7.35
N GLN A 80 5.85 7.85 -8.13
CA GLN A 80 6.26 7.94 -9.53
C GLN A 80 7.79 8.03 -9.65
N ILE A 81 8.44 8.88 -8.85
CA ILE A 81 9.91 9.02 -8.83
C ILE A 81 10.55 7.69 -8.41
N ILE A 82 10.05 7.05 -7.36
CA ILE A 82 10.52 5.75 -6.88
C ILE A 82 10.43 4.70 -8.00
N ALA A 83 9.29 4.63 -8.69
CA ALA A 83 9.11 3.70 -9.80
C ALA A 83 10.06 3.97 -10.97
N GLN A 84 10.31 5.25 -11.31
CA GLN A 84 11.28 5.64 -12.32
C GLN A 84 12.72 5.22 -11.97
N LYS A 85 13.09 5.32 -10.68
CA LYS A 85 14.40 4.87 -10.18
C LYS A 85 14.52 3.35 -10.12
N ALA A 86 13.43 2.64 -9.82
CA ALA A 86 13.41 1.19 -9.72
C ALA A 86 13.37 0.49 -11.09
N ALA A 87 12.69 1.08 -12.07
CA ALA A 87 12.49 0.48 -13.39
C ALA A 87 13.79 0.06 -14.12
N PRO A 88 14.90 0.82 -14.10
CA PRO A 88 16.15 0.43 -14.74
C PRO A 88 16.83 -0.82 -14.15
N LEU A 89 16.38 -1.29 -12.99
CA LEU A 89 16.90 -2.50 -12.35
C LEU A 89 16.29 -3.79 -12.91
N ILE A 90 15.28 -3.66 -13.77
CA ILE A 90 14.54 -4.78 -14.36
C ILE A 90 15.02 -4.95 -15.80
N HIS A 91 15.31 -6.19 -16.19
CA HIS A 91 15.83 -6.54 -17.51
C HIS A 91 14.88 -7.46 -18.26
N ASP A 92 15.04 -7.54 -19.57
CA ASP A 92 14.32 -8.50 -20.41
C ASP A 92 14.60 -9.94 -19.91
N GLY A 93 13.55 -10.73 -19.82
CA GLY A 93 13.60 -12.12 -19.35
C GLY A 93 13.47 -12.31 -17.84
N ASP A 94 13.50 -11.25 -17.03
CA ASP A 94 13.41 -11.36 -15.58
C ASP A 94 12.11 -11.99 -15.08
N VAL A 95 12.23 -12.79 -14.05
CA VAL A 95 11.13 -13.25 -13.19
C VAL A 95 11.03 -12.31 -11.98
N ILE A 96 9.90 -11.66 -11.80
CA ILE A 96 9.74 -10.51 -10.91
C ILE A 96 8.67 -10.80 -9.87
N PHE A 97 8.99 -10.61 -8.59
CA PHE A 97 7.97 -10.50 -7.55
C PHE A 97 7.55 -9.04 -7.34
N LEU A 98 6.23 -8.80 -7.38
CA LEU A 98 5.61 -7.52 -7.01
C LEU A 98 4.60 -7.76 -5.89
N ASP A 99 4.82 -7.16 -4.72
CA ASP A 99 3.86 -7.24 -3.62
C ASP A 99 2.59 -6.39 -3.88
N ALA A 100 1.57 -6.55 -3.04
CA ALA A 100 0.29 -5.84 -3.16
C ALA A 100 0.32 -4.39 -2.65
N SER A 101 1.48 -3.76 -2.58
CA SER A 101 1.59 -2.39 -2.09
C SER A 101 1.27 -1.35 -3.16
N SER A 102 0.69 -0.21 -2.72
CA SER A 102 0.42 0.92 -3.63
C SER A 102 1.68 1.54 -4.22
N THR A 103 2.84 1.44 -3.57
CA THR A 103 4.09 2.00 -4.09
C THR A 103 4.62 1.16 -5.24
N VAL A 104 4.57 -0.17 -5.11
CA VAL A 104 5.04 -1.10 -6.13
C VAL A 104 4.17 -1.07 -7.38
N SER A 105 2.87 -0.84 -7.27
CA SER A 105 1.97 -0.77 -8.43
C SER A 105 2.35 0.33 -9.44
N PHE A 106 3.08 1.36 -9.02
CA PHE A 106 3.59 2.41 -9.92
C PHE A 106 4.69 1.92 -10.88
N LEU A 107 5.26 0.72 -10.66
CA LEU A 107 6.17 0.09 -11.61
C LEU A 107 5.48 -0.43 -12.87
N ILE A 108 4.20 -0.78 -12.82
CA ILE A 108 3.48 -1.47 -13.92
C ILE A 108 3.66 -0.75 -15.27
N PRO A 109 3.48 0.58 -15.39
CA PRO A 109 3.66 1.27 -16.68
C PRO A 109 5.07 1.18 -17.26
N HIS A 110 6.07 0.95 -16.42
CA HIS A 110 7.46 0.83 -16.85
C HIS A 110 7.80 -0.56 -17.39
N LEU A 111 7.01 -1.58 -17.02
CA LEU A 111 7.21 -2.96 -17.44
C LEU A 111 6.77 -3.22 -18.89
N GLU A 112 5.90 -2.39 -19.45
CA GLU A 112 5.34 -2.55 -20.80
C GLU A 112 6.40 -2.54 -21.92
N LYS A 113 7.57 -1.98 -21.64
CA LYS A 113 8.68 -1.87 -22.61
C LYS A 113 9.62 -3.08 -22.58
N LEU A 114 9.49 -3.92 -21.58
CA LEU A 114 10.35 -5.09 -21.37
C LEU A 114 9.77 -6.32 -22.10
N LYS A 115 10.69 -7.20 -22.51
CA LYS A 115 10.35 -8.42 -23.25
C LYS A 115 10.56 -9.66 -22.38
N ASP A 116 9.69 -10.64 -22.59
CA ASP A 116 9.80 -11.98 -22.00
C ASP A 116 9.85 -12.01 -20.47
N ILE A 117 9.42 -10.94 -19.79
CA ILE A 117 9.34 -10.89 -18.34
C ILE A 117 8.15 -11.70 -17.83
N VAL A 118 8.28 -12.22 -16.61
CA VAL A 118 7.22 -12.92 -15.90
C VAL A 118 7.02 -12.27 -14.53
N VAL A 119 5.80 -11.84 -14.22
CA VAL A 119 5.49 -11.20 -12.94
C VAL A 119 4.67 -12.14 -12.07
N ILE A 120 5.06 -12.32 -10.82
CA ILE A 120 4.29 -13.02 -9.79
C ILE A 120 3.87 -11.98 -8.75
N THR A 121 2.58 -11.91 -8.46
CA THR A 121 2.04 -10.96 -7.49
C THR A 121 0.97 -11.58 -6.62
N ASN A 122 0.86 -11.12 -5.39
CA ASN A 122 -0.25 -11.43 -4.51
C ASN A 122 -1.39 -10.38 -4.56
N SER A 123 -1.34 -9.46 -5.53
CA SER A 123 -2.37 -8.45 -5.75
C SER A 123 -3.25 -8.80 -6.96
N PRO A 124 -4.54 -9.08 -6.78
CA PRO A 124 -5.46 -9.27 -7.92
C PRO A 124 -5.56 -8.01 -8.78
N LYS A 125 -5.48 -6.82 -8.19
CA LYS A 125 -5.49 -5.55 -8.93
C LYS A 125 -4.26 -5.42 -9.84
N THR A 126 -3.07 -5.66 -9.31
CA THR A 126 -1.82 -5.65 -10.08
C THR A 126 -1.87 -6.67 -11.20
N SER A 127 -2.36 -7.89 -10.93
CA SER A 127 -2.49 -8.94 -11.94
C SER A 127 -3.42 -8.55 -13.09
N LEU A 128 -4.53 -7.89 -12.80
CA LEU A 128 -5.45 -7.39 -13.84
C LEU A 128 -4.77 -6.31 -14.70
N CYS A 129 -4.13 -5.31 -14.10
CA CYS A 129 -3.41 -4.26 -14.82
C CYS A 129 -2.30 -4.83 -15.73
N LEU A 130 -1.54 -5.81 -15.23
CA LEU A 130 -0.52 -6.50 -16.03
C LEU A 130 -1.13 -7.27 -17.20
N GLY A 131 -2.32 -7.88 -17.00
CA GLY A 131 -3.05 -8.57 -18.06
C GLY A 131 -3.53 -7.62 -19.18
N GLU A 132 -4.00 -6.43 -18.82
CA GLU A 132 -4.36 -5.37 -19.77
C GLU A 132 -3.15 -4.93 -20.61
N SER A 133 -1.98 -4.84 -20.01
CA SER A 133 -0.70 -4.56 -20.68
C SER A 133 -0.08 -5.78 -21.38
N LYS A 134 -0.76 -6.92 -21.42
CA LYS A 134 -0.32 -8.20 -22.05
C LYS A 134 0.98 -8.75 -21.44
N ILE A 135 1.31 -8.39 -20.22
CA ILE A 135 2.47 -8.90 -19.48
C ILE A 135 2.08 -10.26 -18.88
N ARG A 136 2.90 -11.28 -19.13
CA ARG A 136 2.72 -12.60 -18.53
C ARG A 136 2.82 -12.50 -17.01
N ASN A 137 1.74 -12.89 -16.32
CA ASN A 137 1.72 -12.79 -14.87
C ASN A 137 0.99 -13.96 -14.22
N TYR A 138 1.30 -14.18 -12.95
CA TYR A 138 0.65 -15.14 -12.06
C TYR A 138 0.18 -14.41 -10.81
N CYS A 139 -1.10 -14.62 -10.44
CA CYS A 139 -1.64 -14.16 -9.18
C CYS A 139 -1.71 -15.34 -8.21
N THR A 140 -1.21 -15.15 -6.98
CA THR A 140 -1.00 -16.24 -6.03
C THR A 140 -2.27 -16.98 -5.59
N GLY A 141 -3.43 -16.28 -5.58
CA GLY A 141 -4.61 -16.77 -4.87
C GLY A 141 -4.39 -16.79 -3.35
N GLY A 142 -5.33 -17.40 -2.63
CA GLY A 142 -5.35 -17.45 -1.16
C GLY A 142 -6.51 -16.67 -0.56
N GLN A 143 -6.42 -16.27 0.71
CA GLN A 143 -7.42 -15.42 1.36
C GLN A 143 -7.24 -13.96 0.93
N LEU A 144 -8.30 -13.35 0.38
CA LEU A 144 -8.27 -11.95 -0.01
C LEU A 144 -8.54 -11.03 1.18
N LEU A 145 -7.61 -10.12 1.46
CA LEU A 145 -7.81 -8.99 2.36
C LEU A 145 -8.38 -7.81 1.55
N MET A 146 -9.64 -7.45 1.80
CA MET A 146 -10.33 -6.42 1.01
C MET A 146 -9.74 -5.03 1.16
N HIS A 147 -9.19 -4.67 2.34
CA HIS A 147 -8.61 -3.35 2.60
C HIS A 147 -7.30 -3.10 1.83
N SER A 148 -6.50 -4.15 1.60
CA SER A 148 -5.23 -4.06 0.88
C SER A 148 -5.28 -4.66 -0.53
N LEU A 149 -6.39 -5.33 -0.91
CA LEU A 149 -6.52 -6.12 -2.12
C LEU A 149 -5.30 -7.05 -2.30
N ALA A 150 -4.93 -7.72 -1.22
CA ALA A 150 -3.81 -8.64 -1.17
C ALA A 150 -4.31 -10.06 -0.84
N TYR A 151 -3.84 -11.05 -1.59
CA TYR A 151 -3.94 -12.44 -1.19
C TYR A 151 -2.89 -12.75 -0.12
N VAL A 152 -3.29 -13.52 0.90
CA VAL A 152 -2.46 -13.91 2.04
C VAL A 152 -2.77 -15.33 2.50
N GLY A 153 -1.92 -15.84 3.40
CA GLY A 153 -2.07 -17.15 4.03
C GLY A 153 -1.21 -18.22 3.36
N SER A 154 -1.28 -19.44 3.92
CA SER A 154 -0.42 -20.56 3.54
C SER A 154 -0.47 -20.93 2.06
N GLU A 155 -1.63 -20.77 1.40
CA GLU A 155 -1.77 -21.02 -0.03
C GLU A 155 -0.98 -19.99 -0.85
N THR A 156 -1.02 -18.71 -0.45
CA THR A 156 -0.24 -17.63 -1.05
C THR A 156 1.27 -17.92 -0.91
N GLU A 157 1.71 -18.23 0.30
CA GLU A 157 3.11 -18.52 0.61
C GLU A 157 3.62 -19.75 -0.16
N ARG A 158 2.82 -20.83 -0.20
CA ARG A 158 3.14 -22.04 -0.97
C ARG A 158 3.19 -21.77 -2.47
N PHE A 159 2.30 -20.93 -2.99
CA PHE A 159 2.34 -20.57 -4.40
C PHE A 159 3.62 -19.79 -4.74
N ILE A 160 4.00 -18.82 -3.92
CA ILE A 160 5.24 -18.03 -4.08
C ILE A 160 6.46 -18.95 -4.08
N SER A 161 6.52 -19.97 -3.19
CA SER A 161 7.66 -20.87 -3.06
C SER A 161 7.91 -21.79 -4.29
N ASN A 162 6.97 -21.83 -5.26
CA ASN A 162 7.19 -22.54 -6.52
C ASN A 162 8.00 -21.73 -7.55
N PHE A 163 8.37 -20.50 -7.25
CA PHE A 163 9.08 -19.62 -8.17
C PHE A 163 10.42 -19.20 -7.58
N ASN A 164 11.41 -19.04 -8.45
CA ASN A 164 12.67 -18.37 -8.13
C ASN A 164 12.69 -17.07 -8.94
N ALA A 165 12.55 -15.94 -8.25
CA ALA A 165 12.57 -14.65 -8.92
C ALA A 165 13.99 -14.07 -8.99
N ASP A 166 14.29 -13.38 -10.08
CA ASP A 166 15.52 -12.62 -10.23
C ASP A 166 15.50 -11.39 -9.33
N ILE A 167 14.33 -10.74 -9.28
CA ILE A 167 14.16 -9.49 -8.52
C ILE A 167 12.79 -9.43 -7.82
N CYS A 168 12.79 -8.87 -6.61
CA CYS A 168 11.59 -8.60 -5.82
C CYS A 168 11.50 -7.12 -5.46
N PHE A 169 10.37 -6.51 -5.76
CA PHE A 169 10.02 -5.19 -5.26
C PHE A 169 8.86 -5.30 -4.27
N PHE A 170 9.08 -4.73 -3.09
CA PHE A 170 8.08 -4.72 -2.04
C PHE A 170 8.06 -3.39 -1.30
N SER A 171 6.97 -3.15 -0.59
CA SER A 171 6.84 -2.00 0.29
C SER A 171 6.19 -2.41 1.61
N SER A 172 6.17 -1.48 2.57
CA SER A 172 5.54 -1.66 3.87
C SER A 172 4.97 -0.35 4.41
N ARG A 173 4.46 -0.39 5.63
CA ARG A 173 3.93 0.78 6.33
C ARG A 173 5.02 1.70 6.85
N GLY A 174 6.20 1.19 7.18
CA GLY A 174 7.28 2.00 7.71
C GLY A 174 8.57 1.23 7.96
N TYR A 175 9.62 1.98 8.23
CA TYR A 175 10.91 1.44 8.65
C TYR A 175 11.55 2.36 9.70
N THR A 176 12.30 1.75 10.62
CA THR A 176 12.95 2.45 11.72
C THR A 176 14.28 3.06 11.25
N GLU A 177 14.80 4.01 12.00
CA GLU A 177 16.15 4.58 11.78
C GLU A 177 17.25 3.50 11.89
N SER A 178 17.02 2.43 12.66
CA SER A 178 17.91 1.27 12.74
C SER A 178 17.79 0.31 11.56
N GLY A 179 16.98 0.63 10.55
CA GLY A 179 16.84 -0.15 9.33
C GLY A 179 15.89 -1.36 9.44
N MET A 180 15.04 -1.46 10.47
CA MET A 180 14.03 -2.51 10.54
C MET A 180 12.79 -2.09 9.76
N ILE A 181 12.44 -2.83 8.71
CA ILE A 181 11.22 -2.66 7.92
C ILE A 181 10.06 -3.32 8.67
N THR A 182 8.96 -2.59 8.86
CA THR A 182 7.82 -3.03 9.68
C THR A 182 6.48 -2.81 8.99
N ASP A 183 5.48 -3.64 9.34
CA ASP A 183 4.12 -3.54 8.82
C ASP A 183 3.08 -3.80 9.92
N SER A 184 1.80 -3.48 9.66
CA SER A 184 0.69 -3.66 10.59
C SER A 184 0.03 -5.03 10.52
N SER A 185 0.19 -5.78 9.43
CA SER A 185 -0.45 -7.05 9.17
C SER A 185 0.56 -8.20 9.16
N ASP A 186 0.43 -9.15 10.09
CA ASP A 186 1.22 -10.38 10.15
C ASP A 186 1.08 -11.22 8.87
N ARG A 187 -0.13 -11.29 8.33
CA ARG A 187 -0.44 -12.05 7.11
C ARG A 187 0.23 -11.47 5.87
N GLU A 188 0.23 -10.13 5.73
CA GLU A 188 0.93 -9.48 4.62
C GLU A 188 2.44 -9.61 4.78
N VAL A 189 2.94 -9.56 6.03
CA VAL A 189 4.36 -9.78 6.34
C VAL A 189 4.78 -11.19 5.94
N SER A 190 3.98 -12.22 6.20
CA SER A 190 4.29 -13.61 5.81
C SER A 190 4.43 -13.76 4.29
N ALA A 191 3.51 -13.18 3.52
CA ALA A 191 3.60 -13.18 2.06
C ALA A 191 4.85 -12.43 1.54
N LYS A 192 5.16 -11.27 2.12
CA LYS A 192 6.39 -10.51 1.78
C LYS A 192 7.65 -11.33 2.08
N ARG A 193 7.72 -11.96 3.24
CA ARG A 193 8.86 -12.81 3.61
C ARG A 193 9.03 -13.99 2.66
N ALA A 194 7.93 -14.62 2.23
CA ALA A 194 7.98 -15.68 1.23
C ALA A 194 8.56 -15.18 -0.10
N MET A 195 8.18 -13.98 -0.57
CA MET A 195 8.78 -13.37 -1.76
C MET A 195 10.27 -13.09 -1.59
N LEU A 196 10.66 -12.51 -0.44
CA LEU A 196 12.07 -12.20 -0.15
C LEU A 196 12.96 -13.45 -0.09
N GLN A 197 12.44 -14.56 0.45
CA GLN A 197 13.15 -15.84 0.54
C GLN A 197 13.35 -16.54 -0.82
N ASN A 198 12.50 -16.22 -1.80
CA ASN A 198 12.49 -16.84 -3.11
C ASN A 198 12.91 -15.86 -4.23
N ALA A 199 13.59 -14.77 -3.89
CA ALA A 199 14.14 -13.80 -4.83
C ALA A 199 15.67 -13.71 -4.67
N THR A 200 16.38 -13.60 -5.79
CA THR A 200 17.82 -13.40 -5.81
C THR A 200 18.19 -12.02 -5.28
N THR A 201 17.47 -11.01 -5.71
CA THR A 201 17.69 -9.61 -5.31
C THR A 201 16.38 -8.97 -4.88
N SER A 202 16.40 -8.19 -3.80
CA SER A 202 15.18 -7.54 -3.29
C SER A 202 15.42 -6.07 -2.99
N TYR A 203 14.46 -5.23 -3.39
CA TYR A 203 14.47 -3.79 -3.13
C TYR A 203 13.23 -3.35 -2.38
N TYR A 204 13.43 -2.55 -1.35
CA TYR A 204 12.37 -1.91 -0.60
C TYR A 204 12.03 -0.56 -1.22
N LEU A 205 10.79 -0.39 -1.69
CA LEU A 205 10.29 0.85 -2.25
C LEU A 205 9.55 1.65 -1.17
N ALA A 206 10.06 2.81 -0.79
CA ALA A 206 9.48 3.58 0.31
C ALA A 206 9.66 5.08 0.09
N ASP A 207 8.59 5.84 0.17
CA ASP A 207 8.67 7.28 0.28
C ASP A 207 9.20 7.70 1.66
N THR A 208 9.82 8.88 1.75
CA THR A 208 10.47 9.39 2.95
C THR A 208 9.54 9.51 4.16
N SER A 209 8.21 9.59 3.95
CA SER A 209 7.24 9.65 5.04
C SER A 209 7.17 8.35 5.86
N LYS A 210 7.76 7.25 5.38
CA LYS A 210 7.81 5.95 6.07
C LYS A 210 8.96 5.82 7.05
N LEU A 211 9.99 6.65 6.94
CA LEU A 211 11.13 6.67 7.87
C LEU A 211 10.69 7.02 9.29
N GLY A 212 11.25 6.36 10.27
CA GLY A 212 10.98 6.55 11.70
C GLY A 212 9.65 5.95 12.18
N LYS A 213 8.85 5.34 11.27
CA LYS A 213 7.59 4.68 11.65
C LYS A 213 7.83 3.20 11.95
N LYS A 214 7.34 2.77 13.13
CA LYS A 214 7.42 1.38 13.58
C LYS A 214 6.02 0.80 13.79
N PHE A 215 5.80 -0.37 13.22
CA PHE A 215 4.55 -1.14 13.33
C PHE A 215 4.79 -2.48 14.05
N ALA A 216 3.70 -3.21 14.31
CA ALA A 216 3.72 -4.39 15.18
C ALA A 216 4.58 -5.55 14.65
N PHE A 217 4.67 -5.73 13.33
CA PHE A 217 5.33 -6.89 12.73
C PHE A 217 6.56 -6.48 11.92
N ASN A 218 7.68 -7.15 12.17
CA ASN A 218 8.92 -6.95 11.42
C ASN A 218 8.82 -7.70 10.09
N VAL A 219 9.20 -7.07 8.99
CA VAL A 219 9.35 -7.72 7.66
C VAL A 219 10.75 -8.30 7.54
N CYS A 220 11.75 -7.43 7.45
CA CYS A 220 13.18 -7.77 7.40
C CYS A 220 14.02 -6.55 7.79
N SER A 221 15.33 -6.74 7.96
CA SER A 221 16.28 -5.64 8.06
C SER A 221 16.68 -5.13 6.67
N LEU A 222 16.99 -3.84 6.53
CA LEU A 222 17.59 -3.28 5.31
C LEU A 222 18.91 -3.97 4.94
N ASN A 223 19.62 -4.53 5.92
CA ASN A 223 20.85 -5.29 5.67
C ASN A 223 20.62 -6.64 4.97
N ASN A 224 19.38 -7.12 4.91
CA ASN A 224 18.99 -8.38 4.29
C ASN A 224 18.51 -8.24 2.84
N ILE A 225 18.54 -7.03 2.31
CA ILE A 225 18.08 -6.69 0.95
C ILE A 225 19.14 -5.85 0.22
N ALA A 226 19.01 -5.71 -1.09
CA ALA A 226 19.95 -4.95 -1.91
C ALA A 226 19.93 -3.44 -1.62
N GLY A 227 18.78 -2.91 -1.20
CA GLY A 227 18.67 -1.51 -0.82
C GLY A 227 17.26 -1.00 -0.73
N ILE A 228 17.17 0.28 -0.36
CA ILE A 228 15.95 1.09 -0.39
C ILE A 228 15.98 2.00 -1.62
N ILE A 229 14.84 2.19 -2.23
CA ILE A 229 14.63 3.16 -3.32
C ILE A 229 13.56 4.14 -2.84
N ASP A 230 13.93 5.38 -2.73
CA ASP A 230 13.08 6.50 -2.32
C ASP A 230 13.05 7.61 -3.38
N GLU A 231 12.31 8.70 -3.10
CA GLU A 231 12.18 9.83 -4.02
C GLU A 231 13.36 10.84 -3.97
N LEU A 232 14.29 10.73 -3.02
CA LEU A 232 15.42 11.67 -2.84
C LEU A 232 16.59 11.47 -3.83
#